data_18137ede3a3bf8f204ad31a0ab3b4108
#
_entry.id   18137ede3a3bf8f204ad31a0ab3b4108
#
_cell.length_a   1.000
_cell.length_b   1.000
_cell.length_c   1.000
_cell.angle_alpha   90.00
_cell.angle_beta   90.00
_cell.angle_gamma   90.00
#
_symmetry.space_group_name_H-M   'P 1'
#
loop_
_entity.id
_entity.type
_entity.pdbx_description
1 polymer ?
#
loop_
_entity_poly.entity_id
_entity_poly.type
_entity_poly.pdbx_seq_one_letter_code
_entity_poly.pdbx_strand_id
1 'polypeptide(L)'
;HVLTDAAEETAQLLDTLTMGTFSLSRMNTVTANDLKNQNVQAFLRVIRRGEGTSDQDGYRRHFGGELFTSYADHPRKVITKTFAGRKLSSSAAGAYQFLTSTWDETARIMGLKDFTPASQDLGAVGRIAARGALDDVKAGRFDLAIKKVAKEWASMPGSPYGQPVISLATARNVYTSAGGAITA
;
A
#
# COMPACT_ATOMS: atom_id res chain seq x y z
N HIS A 1 -3.36 -3.14 -9.27
CA HIS A 1 -4.63 -2.43 -9.08
C HIS A 1 -5.75 -3.40 -8.72
N VAL A 2 -6.45 -3.15 -7.63
CA VAL A 2 -7.56 -3.98 -7.15
C VAL A 2 -8.82 -3.13 -7.17
N LEU A 3 -9.90 -3.66 -7.80
CA LEU A 3 -11.21 -3.02 -7.78
C LEU A 3 -11.90 -3.38 -6.46
N THR A 4 -12.27 -2.37 -5.68
CA THR A 4 -13.02 -2.56 -4.44
C THR A 4 -14.45 -2.08 -4.61
N ASP A 5 -15.42 -2.73 -3.98
CA ASP A 5 -16.74 -2.14 -3.87
C ASP A 5 -16.79 -1.22 -2.62
N ALA A 6 -17.85 -0.42 -2.54
CA ALA A 6 -17.99 0.56 -1.47
C ALA A 6 -18.01 -0.08 -0.07
N ALA A 7 -18.55 -1.30 0.05
CA ALA A 7 -18.63 -2.01 1.34
C ALA A 7 -17.24 -2.46 1.78
N GLU A 8 -16.43 -2.98 0.85
CA GLU A 8 -15.07 -3.44 1.13
C GLU A 8 -14.15 -2.26 1.44
N GLU A 9 -14.26 -1.16 0.69
CA GLU A 9 -13.51 0.07 0.99
C GLU A 9 -13.87 0.59 2.38
N THR A 10 -15.16 0.58 2.75
CA THR A 10 -15.62 0.98 4.08
C THR A 10 -15.04 0.08 5.16
N ALA A 11 -15.02 -1.24 4.96
CA ALA A 11 -14.43 -2.18 5.91
C ALA A 11 -12.93 -1.93 6.09
N GLN A 12 -12.22 -1.68 5.01
CA GLN A 12 -10.79 -1.37 5.05
C GLN A 12 -10.52 -0.04 5.78
N LEU A 13 -11.33 0.98 5.53
CA LEU A 13 -11.25 2.25 6.24
C LEU A 13 -11.53 2.09 7.73
N LEU A 14 -12.55 1.33 8.10
CA LEU A 14 -12.88 1.08 9.51
C LEU A 14 -11.74 0.37 10.23
N ASP A 15 -11.12 -0.61 9.59
CA ASP A 15 -9.96 -1.29 10.15
C ASP A 15 -8.79 -0.32 10.36
N THR A 16 -8.53 0.56 9.40
CA THR A 16 -7.52 1.61 9.52
C THR A 16 -7.86 2.59 10.66
N LEU A 17 -9.10 3.05 10.73
CA LEU A 17 -9.54 4.01 11.74
C LEU A 17 -9.53 3.43 13.17
N THR A 18 -9.63 2.12 13.31
CA THR A 18 -9.56 1.44 14.62
C THR A 18 -8.14 1.14 15.07
N MET A 19 -7.11 1.46 14.28
CA MET A 19 -5.72 1.35 14.71
C MET A 19 -5.46 2.23 15.93
N GLY A 20 -4.84 1.64 16.95
CA GLY A 20 -4.49 2.36 18.16
C GLY A 20 -3.40 3.39 17.94
N THR A 21 -3.35 4.41 18.80
CA THR A 21 -2.34 5.48 18.76
C THR A 21 -0.91 4.93 18.77
N PHE A 22 -0.65 3.86 19.52
CA PHE A 22 0.66 3.22 19.57
C PHE A 22 1.06 2.66 18.18
N SER A 23 0.12 2.00 17.48
CA SER A 23 0.38 1.49 16.12
C SER A 23 0.68 2.60 15.14
N LEU A 24 -0.09 3.69 15.17
CA LEU A 24 0.13 4.86 14.31
C LEU A 24 1.43 5.59 14.65
N SER A 25 1.81 5.65 15.94
CA SER A 25 3.06 6.30 16.37
C SER A 25 4.32 5.64 15.79
N ARG A 26 4.25 4.37 15.42
CA ARG A 26 5.36 3.66 14.75
C ARG A 26 5.77 4.35 13.44
N MET A 27 4.85 5.06 12.78
CA MET A 27 5.15 5.80 11.56
C MET A 27 6.18 6.91 11.78
N ASN A 28 6.27 7.45 13.00
CA ASN A 28 7.26 8.47 13.35
C ASN A 28 8.70 7.92 13.41
N THR A 29 8.87 6.61 13.47
CA THR A 29 10.20 5.97 13.50
C THR A 29 10.78 5.74 12.11
N VAL A 30 9.96 5.88 11.06
CA VAL A 30 10.40 5.68 9.67
C VAL A 30 11.25 6.85 9.22
N THR A 31 12.39 6.54 8.59
CA THR A 31 13.30 7.53 8.04
C THR A 31 13.61 7.24 6.59
N ALA A 32 14.23 8.20 5.89
CA ALA A 32 14.67 8.01 4.51
C ALA A 32 15.65 6.83 4.36
N ASN A 33 16.41 6.48 5.42
CA ASN A 33 17.31 5.33 5.40
C ASN A 33 16.56 4.00 5.23
N ASP A 34 15.32 3.91 5.70
CA ASP A 34 14.52 2.71 5.52
C ASP A 34 14.27 2.40 4.04
N LEU A 35 14.16 3.43 3.20
CA LEU A 35 14.02 3.26 1.75
C LEU A 35 15.28 2.72 1.07
N LYS A 36 16.44 2.81 1.71
CA LYS A 36 17.69 2.27 1.18
C LYS A 36 17.85 0.78 1.49
N ASN A 37 17.07 0.24 2.39
CA ASN A 37 17.10 -1.18 2.73
C ASN A 37 16.60 -1.99 1.55
N GLN A 38 17.40 -2.98 1.12
CA GLN A 38 17.09 -3.81 -0.05
C GLN A 38 15.80 -4.59 0.12
N ASN A 39 15.54 -5.12 1.30
CA ASN A 39 14.33 -5.87 1.60
C ASN A 39 13.09 -4.96 1.58
N VAL A 40 13.22 -3.73 2.08
CA VAL A 40 12.14 -2.74 2.04
C VAL A 40 11.80 -2.39 0.58
N GLN A 41 12.79 -2.12 -0.25
CA GLN A 41 12.57 -1.84 -1.68
C GLN A 41 11.88 -3.01 -2.38
N ALA A 42 12.34 -4.22 -2.13
CA ALA A 42 11.75 -5.42 -2.71
C ALA A 42 10.31 -5.64 -2.24
N PHE A 43 10.02 -5.37 -0.97
CA PHE A 43 8.67 -5.48 -0.42
C PHE A 43 7.71 -4.47 -1.04
N LEU A 44 8.15 -3.23 -1.26
CA LEU A 44 7.35 -2.22 -1.97
C LEU A 44 6.99 -2.68 -3.39
N ARG A 45 7.88 -3.39 -4.07
CA ARG A 45 7.59 -3.99 -5.38
C ARG A 45 6.47 -5.02 -5.30
N VAL A 46 6.43 -5.82 -4.24
CA VAL A 46 5.35 -6.80 -4.02
C VAL A 46 4.00 -6.09 -3.91
N ILE A 47 3.94 -5.03 -3.12
CA ILE A 47 2.70 -4.24 -2.96
C ILE A 47 2.27 -3.67 -4.31
N ARG A 48 3.18 -3.06 -5.04
CA ARG A 48 2.87 -2.50 -6.37
C ARG A 48 2.38 -3.57 -7.35
N ARG A 49 2.94 -4.77 -7.30
CA ARG A 49 2.45 -5.88 -8.12
C ARG A 49 1.00 -6.21 -7.80
N GLY A 50 0.66 -6.31 -6.53
CA GLY A 50 -0.72 -6.56 -6.09
C GLY A 50 -1.68 -5.45 -6.48
N GLU A 51 -1.22 -4.19 -6.40
CA GLU A 51 -2.05 -3.03 -6.73
C GLU A 51 -2.11 -2.72 -8.23
N GLY A 52 -1.36 -3.45 -9.06
CA GLY A 52 -1.36 -3.24 -10.51
C GLY A 52 -0.63 -1.98 -10.96
N THR A 53 0.36 -1.55 -10.19
CA THR A 53 1.08 -0.28 -10.39
C THR A 53 2.58 -0.48 -10.61
N SER A 54 2.98 -1.66 -11.10
CA SER A 54 4.40 -2.01 -11.26
C SER A 54 5.12 -1.25 -12.35
N ASP A 55 4.41 -0.62 -13.28
CA ASP A 55 4.98 0.11 -14.42
C ASP A 55 5.47 1.51 -14.02
N GLN A 56 6.06 2.22 -14.97
CA GLN A 56 6.60 3.58 -14.76
C GLN A 56 5.52 4.58 -14.35
N ASP A 57 4.29 4.41 -14.85
CA ASP A 57 3.18 5.31 -14.58
C ASP A 57 2.44 4.96 -13.28
N GLY A 58 2.84 3.91 -12.58
CA GLY A 58 2.17 3.41 -11.39
C GLY A 58 1.95 4.47 -10.31
N TYR A 59 2.90 5.38 -10.13
CA TYR A 59 2.79 6.46 -9.15
C TYR A 59 1.70 7.49 -9.49
N ARG A 60 1.21 7.50 -10.72
CA ARG A 60 0.19 8.44 -11.20
C ARG A 60 -1.16 7.79 -11.51
N ARG A 61 -1.39 6.56 -11.05
CA ARG A 61 -2.65 5.86 -11.34
C ARG A 61 -3.72 6.17 -10.32
N HIS A 62 -4.88 6.59 -10.83
CA HIS A 62 -6.14 6.54 -10.08
C HIS A 62 -6.63 5.10 -9.94
N PHE A 63 -7.56 4.89 -9.01
CA PHE A 63 -8.43 3.72 -9.06
C PHE A 63 -9.05 3.59 -10.46
N GLY A 64 -9.02 2.40 -11.03
CA GLY A 64 -9.51 2.19 -12.40
C GLY A 64 -8.44 2.37 -13.48
N GLY A 65 -7.27 2.92 -13.17
CA GLY A 65 -6.10 2.92 -14.04
C GLY A 65 -5.83 4.19 -14.81
N GLU A 66 -6.73 5.18 -14.81
CA GLU A 66 -6.46 6.47 -15.44
C GLU A 66 -5.32 7.21 -14.72
N LEU A 67 -4.61 8.08 -15.43
CA LEU A 67 -3.46 8.80 -14.88
C LEU A 67 -3.84 10.21 -14.43
N PHE A 68 -3.36 10.61 -13.27
CA PHE A 68 -3.36 12.02 -12.87
C PHE A 68 -2.02 12.67 -13.25
N THR A 69 -1.97 14.00 -13.25
CA THR A 69 -0.85 14.76 -13.83
C THR A 69 0.04 15.43 -12.80
N SER A 70 -0.43 15.65 -11.57
CA SER A 70 0.30 16.43 -10.58
C SER A 70 0.67 15.60 -9.36
N TYR A 71 1.90 15.75 -8.90
CA TYR A 71 2.40 15.20 -7.64
C TYR A 71 2.30 16.17 -6.46
N ALA A 72 1.64 17.32 -6.64
CA ALA A 72 1.56 18.32 -5.57
C ALA A 72 0.78 17.81 -4.35
N ASP A 73 -0.24 16.98 -4.58
CA ASP A 73 -1.07 16.39 -3.54
C ASP A 73 -1.71 15.09 -4.05
N HIS A 74 -2.23 14.29 -3.13
CA HIS A 74 -3.15 13.20 -3.47
C HIS A 74 -4.29 13.79 -4.33
N PRO A 75 -4.69 13.13 -5.44
CA PRO A 75 -5.68 13.73 -6.34
C PRO A 75 -7.06 13.94 -5.71
N ARG A 76 -7.37 13.29 -4.59
CA ARG A 76 -8.61 13.49 -3.80
C ARG A 76 -9.88 13.34 -4.63
N LYS A 77 -9.86 12.39 -5.55
CA LYS A 77 -10.94 12.19 -6.50
C LYS A 77 -11.51 10.79 -6.36
N VAL A 78 -12.81 10.70 -6.12
CA VAL A 78 -13.53 9.43 -6.15
C VAL A 78 -13.81 9.08 -7.60
N ILE A 79 -13.33 7.92 -8.03
CA ILE A 79 -13.55 7.38 -9.37
C ILE A 79 -14.56 6.25 -9.25
N THR A 80 -15.56 6.28 -10.12
CA THR A 80 -16.55 5.20 -10.23
C THR A 80 -16.32 4.45 -11.53
N LYS A 81 -16.20 3.14 -11.44
CA LYS A 81 -16.08 2.23 -12.59
C LYS A 81 -17.14 1.16 -12.49
N THR A 82 -17.63 0.72 -13.64
CA THR A 82 -18.54 -0.44 -13.74
C THR A 82 -17.73 -1.64 -14.16
N PHE A 83 -17.80 -2.70 -13.38
CA PHE A 83 -17.11 -3.95 -13.66
C PHE A 83 -18.08 -5.10 -13.39
N ALA A 84 -18.28 -5.97 -14.39
CA ALA A 84 -19.21 -7.10 -14.31
C ALA A 84 -20.64 -6.71 -13.83
N GLY A 85 -21.12 -5.54 -14.28
CA GLY A 85 -22.45 -5.02 -13.91
C GLY A 85 -22.53 -4.35 -12.55
N ARG A 86 -21.43 -4.29 -11.79
CA ARG A 86 -21.36 -3.61 -10.48
C ARG A 86 -20.65 -2.26 -10.61
N LYS A 87 -21.20 -1.25 -9.94
CA LYS A 87 -20.52 0.04 -9.78
C LYS A 87 -19.60 -0.02 -8.58
N LEU A 88 -18.33 0.29 -8.82
CA LEU A 88 -17.29 0.33 -7.79
C LEU A 88 -16.74 1.74 -7.74
N SER A 89 -16.60 2.29 -6.54
CA SER A 89 -16.08 3.65 -6.34
C SER A 89 -14.94 3.64 -5.34
N SER A 90 -13.89 4.41 -5.61
CA SER A 90 -12.76 4.54 -4.70
C SER A 90 -12.01 5.83 -4.94
N SER A 91 -11.43 6.39 -3.88
CA SER A 91 -10.47 7.49 -3.93
C SER A 91 -9.02 7.02 -4.02
N ALA A 92 -8.79 5.72 -4.13
CA ALA A 92 -7.43 5.14 -4.16
C ALA A 92 -6.59 5.73 -5.30
N ALA A 93 -5.35 6.09 -5.00
CA ALA A 93 -4.44 6.69 -5.96
C ALA A 93 -2.97 6.37 -5.66
N GLY A 94 -2.17 6.44 -6.71
CA GLY A 94 -0.73 6.27 -6.66
C GLY A 94 -0.27 4.83 -6.68
N ALA A 95 1.04 4.65 -6.48
CA ALA A 95 1.69 3.35 -6.59
C ALA A 95 1.19 2.33 -5.54
N TYR A 96 0.72 2.83 -4.41
CA TYR A 96 0.23 2.00 -3.30
C TYR A 96 -1.27 2.16 -3.08
N GLN A 97 -1.97 2.81 -4.01
CA GLN A 97 -3.42 2.99 -3.98
C GLN A 97 -3.94 3.49 -2.63
N PHE A 98 -3.36 4.61 -2.18
CA PHE A 98 -3.80 5.28 -0.95
C PHE A 98 -5.21 5.84 -1.10
N LEU A 99 -6.10 5.50 -0.18
CA LEU A 99 -7.36 6.22 -0.01
C LEU A 99 -7.07 7.62 0.52
N THR A 100 -7.91 8.60 0.18
CA THR A 100 -7.71 10.00 0.60
C THR A 100 -7.50 10.12 2.12
N SER A 101 -8.38 9.52 2.90
CA SER A 101 -8.30 9.60 4.37
C SER A 101 -7.06 8.93 4.93
N THR A 102 -6.65 7.79 4.38
CA THR A 102 -5.43 7.10 4.80
C THR A 102 -4.20 7.91 4.45
N TRP A 103 -4.18 8.55 3.28
CA TRP A 103 -3.09 9.44 2.91
C TRP A 103 -3.01 10.65 3.84
N ASP A 104 -4.13 11.28 4.14
CA ASP A 104 -4.18 12.45 5.03
C ASP A 104 -3.62 12.12 6.41
N GLU A 105 -4.01 10.99 6.99
CA GLU A 105 -3.49 10.52 8.26
C GLU A 105 -1.99 10.26 8.19
N THR A 106 -1.55 9.53 7.17
CA THR A 106 -0.14 9.18 6.96
C THR A 106 0.72 10.42 6.77
N ALA A 107 0.29 11.33 5.89
CA ALA A 107 1.01 12.56 5.60
C ALA A 107 1.10 13.47 6.83
N ARG A 108 0.04 13.57 7.61
CA ARG A 108 0.02 14.36 8.84
C ARG A 108 1.03 13.83 9.85
N ILE A 109 1.03 12.54 10.09
CA ILE A 109 1.91 11.91 11.09
C ILE A 109 3.38 11.97 10.65
N MET A 110 3.65 11.73 9.37
CA MET A 110 5.01 11.65 8.84
C MET A 110 5.55 12.98 8.31
N GLY A 111 4.73 14.03 8.27
CA GLY A 111 5.15 15.33 7.77
C GLY A 111 5.37 15.35 6.25
N LEU A 112 4.63 14.54 5.49
CA LEU A 112 4.74 14.51 4.03
C LEU A 112 3.96 15.69 3.42
N LYS A 113 4.59 16.43 2.52
CA LYS A 113 4.05 17.70 2.00
C LYS A 113 3.52 17.59 0.57
N ASP A 114 3.78 16.50 -0.12
CA ASP A 114 3.39 16.27 -1.50
C ASP A 114 3.08 14.80 -1.75
N PHE A 115 2.69 14.49 -2.96
CA PHE A 115 2.38 13.11 -3.38
C PHE A 115 3.39 12.60 -4.43
N THR A 116 4.64 13.06 -4.33
CA THR A 116 5.73 12.57 -5.19
C THR A 116 6.00 11.07 -4.97
N PRO A 117 6.67 10.39 -5.91
CA PRO A 117 7.09 9.00 -5.70
C PRO A 117 7.82 8.78 -4.38
N ALA A 118 8.73 9.67 -3.99
CA ALA A 118 9.46 9.56 -2.73
C ALA A 118 8.51 9.64 -1.51
N SER A 119 7.56 10.56 -1.52
CA SER A 119 6.56 10.69 -0.45
C SER A 119 5.63 9.49 -0.42
N GLN A 120 5.22 8.98 -1.57
CA GLN A 120 4.40 7.76 -1.64
C GLN A 120 5.15 6.56 -1.08
N ASP A 121 6.42 6.38 -1.42
CA ASP A 121 7.26 5.30 -0.89
C ASP A 121 7.39 5.41 0.63
N LEU A 122 7.71 6.58 1.15
CA LEU A 122 7.81 6.82 2.61
C LEU A 122 6.48 6.53 3.30
N GLY A 123 5.38 7.00 2.73
CA GLY A 123 4.04 6.75 3.27
C GLY A 123 3.71 5.26 3.32
N ALA A 124 4.06 4.51 2.28
CA ALA A 124 3.87 3.05 2.27
C ALA A 124 4.70 2.36 3.34
N VAL A 125 5.96 2.74 3.52
CA VAL A 125 6.80 2.22 4.61
C VAL A 125 6.20 2.56 5.97
N GLY A 126 5.65 3.76 6.11
CA GLY A 126 4.92 4.17 7.31
C GLY A 126 3.73 3.24 7.61
N ARG A 127 2.94 2.88 6.61
CA ARG A 127 1.82 1.93 6.78
C ARG A 127 2.31 0.55 7.16
N ILE A 128 3.41 0.08 6.57
CA ILE A 128 4.06 -1.18 6.97
C ILE A 128 4.46 -1.13 8.44
N ALA A 129 5.07 -0.03 8.88
CA ALA A 129 5.46 0.16 10.27
C ALA A 129 4.25 0.19 11.20
N ALA A 130 3.18 0.88 10.83
CA ALA A 130 1.94 0.94 11.61
C ALA A 130 1.34 -0.46 11.83
N ARG A 131 1.46 -1.34 10.86
CA ARG A 131 1.03 -2.75 10.98
C ARG A 131 2.01 -3.62 11.78
N GLY A 132 3.11 -3.05 12.27
CA GLY A 132 4.11 -3.77 13.03
C GLY A 132 4.98 -4.71 12.19
N ALA A 133 5.08 -4.47 10.88
CA ALA A 133 5.74 -5.37 9.95
C ALA A 133 7.12 -4.90 9.48
N LEU A 134 7.53 -3.66 9.78
CA LEU A 134 8.76 -3.12 9.20
C LEU A 134 10.01 -3.89 9.62
N ASP A 135 10.12 -4.27 10.89
CA ASP A 135 11.26 -5.06 11.35
C ASP A 135 11.27 -6.45 10.71
N ASP A 136 10.09 -7.04 10.50
CA ASP A 136 9.97 -8.32 9.81
C ASP A 136 10.44 -8.21 8.36
N VAL A 137 10.07 -7.14 7.66
CA VAL A 137 10.54 -6.88 6.29
C VAL A 137 12.06 -6.77 6.27
N LYS A 138 12.63 -5.92 7.12
CA LYS A 138 14.08 -5.73 7.18
C LYS A 138 14.84 -7.00 7.48
N ALA A 139 14.30 -7.83 8.38
CA ALA A 139 14.91 -9.08 8.78
C ALA A 139 14.69 -10.24 7.78
N GLY A 140 13.90 -10.04 6.74
CA GLY A 140 13.60 -11.07 5.75
C GLY A 140 12.56 -12.08 6.20
N ARG A 141 11.82 -11.82 7.25
CA ARG A 141 10.67 -12.64 7.68
C ARG A 141 9.47 -12.33 6.80
N PHE A 142 9.57 -12.73 5.54
CA PHE A 142 8.67 -12.30 4.48
C PHE A 142 7.21 -12.72 4.72
N ASP A 143 6.98 -14.01 5.00
CA ASP A 143 5.61 -14.52 5.16
C ASP A 143 4.90 -13.86 6.34
N LEU A 144 5.62 -13.61 7.43
CA LEU A 144 5.09 -12.91 8.60
C LEU A 144 4.76 -11.45 8.25
N ALA A 145 5.64 -10.77 7.52
CA ALA A 145 5.39 -9.41 7.07
C ALA A 145 4.15 -9.33 6.18
N ILE A 146 4.00 -10.24 5.21
CA ILE A 146 2.82 -10.33 4.35
C ILE A 146 1.54 -10.50 5.19
N LYS A 147 1.57 -11.39 6.16
CA LYS A 147 0.42 -11.62 7.05
C LYS A 147 0.01 -10.35 7.78
N LYS A 148 1.00 -9.59 8.28
CA LYS A 148 0.74 -8.36 9.03
C LYS A 148 0.19 -7.23 8.15
N VAL A 149 0.60 -7.13 6.89
CA VAL A 149 0.13 -6.07 5.97
C VAL A 149 -1.13 -6.44 5.19
N ALA A 150 -1.63 -7.65 5.31
CA ALA A 150 -2.80 -8.12 4.56
C ALA A 150 -4.06 -7.28 4.84
N LYS A 151 -4.17 -6.64 5.99
CA LYS A 151 -5.26 -5.71 6.32
C LYS A 151 -5.04 -4.31 5.77
N GLU A 152 -3.83 -3.98 5.37
CA GLU A 152 -3.52 -2.66 4.78
C GLU A 152 -3.77 -2.65 3.27
N TRP A 153 -3.43 -3.72 2.57
CA TRP A 153 -3.59 -3.84 1.12
C TRP A 153 -4.41 -5.05 0.76
N ALA A 154 -5.60 -4.80 0.18
CA ALA A 154 -6.59 -5.84 -0.12
C ALA A 154 -6.11 -6.87 -1.15
N SER A 155 -5.07 -6.57 -1.92
CA SER A 155 -4.48 -7.46 -2.92
C SER A 155 -3.45 -8.44 -2.36
N MET A 156 -3.08 -8.31 -1.09
CA MET A 156 -2.07 -9.17 -0.48
C MET A 156 -2.62 -10.52 -0.06
N PRO A 157 -1.79 -11.59 -0.13
CA PRO A 157 -2.20 -12.92 0.34
C PRO A 157 -2.72 -12.88 1.78
N GLY A 158 -3.87 -13.50 2.00
CA GLY A 158 -4.50 -13.53 3.33
C GLY A 158 -5.34 -12.31 3.67
N SER A 159 -5.51 -11.36 2.76
CA SER A 159 -6.38 -10.21 2.98
C SER A 159 -7.83 -10.65 3.20
N PRO A 160 -8.54 -10.08 4.20
CA PRO A 160 -9.89 -10.52 4.57
C PRO A 160 -11.01 -9.86 3.76
N TYR A 161 -10.71 -9.02 2.76
CA TYR A 161 -11.71 -8.14 2.13
C TYR A 161 -12.43 -8.73 0.93
N GLY A 162 -12.16 -10.01 0.57
CA GLY A 162 -12.85 -10.67 -0.54
C GLY A 162 -12.43 -10.21 -1.94
N GLN A 163 -11.38 -9.43 -2.05
CA GLN A 163 -10.80 -8.96 -3.30
C GLN A 163 -9.94 -10.04 -3.96
N PRO A 164 -9.70 -9.96 -5.28
CA PRO A 164 -8.63 -10.72 -5.90
C PRO A 164 -7.28 -10.43 -5.22
N VAL A 165 -6.58 -11.49 -4.81
CA VAL A 165 -5.27 -11.40 -4.19
C VAL A 165 -4.21 -12.03 -5.07
N ILE A 166 -2.96 -11.55 -4.99
CA ILE A 166 -1.84 -12.28 -5.57
C ILE A 166 -1.54 -13.51 -4.68
N SER A 167 -1.03 -14.58 -5.28
CA SER A 167 -0.65 -15.75 -4.51
C SER A 167 0.62 -15.47 -3.69
N LEU A 168 0.79 -16.20 -2.61
CA LEU A 168 2.03 -16.12 -1.82
C LEU A 168 3.26 -16.50 -2.67
N ALA A 169 3.12 -17.47 -3.58
CA ALA A 169 4.19 -17.83 -4.50
C ALA A 169 4.57 -16.66 -5.42
N THR A 170 3.58 -15.96 -6.00
CA THR A 170 3.85 -14.77 -6.81
C THR A 170 4.51 -13.68 -5.97
N ALA A 171 4.02 -13.42 -4.78
CA ALA A 171 4.59 -12.42 -3.88
C ALA A 171 6.07 -12.71 -3.58
N ARG A 172 6.41 -13.96 -3.24
CA ARG A 172 7.79 -14.38 -3.01
C ARG A 172 8.66 -14.21 -4.25
N ASN A 173 8.15 -14.57 -5.43
CA ASN A 173 8.90 -14.44 -6.68
C ASN A 173 9.20 -12.97 -7.01
N VAL A 174 8.23 -12.08 -6.86
CA VAL A 174 8.44 -10.64 -7.04
C VAL A 174 9.49 -10.12 -6.07
N TYR A 175 9.38 -10.50 -4.81
CA TYR A 175 10.29 -10.08 -3.74
C TYR A 175 11.73 -10.50 -4.03
N THR A 176 11.96 -11.77 -4.30
CA THR A 176 13.31 -12.28 -4.57
C THR A 176 13.89 -11.75 -5.87
N SER A 177 13.07 -11.61 -6.91
CA SER A 177 13.49 -11.02 -8.19
C SER A 177 13.88 -9.55 -8.06
N ALA A 178 13.31 -8.84 -7.09
CA ALA A 178 13.67 -7.45 -6.79
C ALA A 178 14.86 -7.33 -5.82
N GLY A 179 15.51 -8.43 -5.48
CA GLY A 179 16.68 -8.46 -4.61
C GLY A 179 16.39 -8.65 -3.14
N GLY A 180 15.16 -8.98 -2.77
CA GLY A 180 14.80 -9.29 -1.39
C GLY A 180 15.38 -10.64 -0.94
N ALA A 181 15.77 -10.73 0.32
CA ALA A 181 16.26 -11.97 0.93
C ALA A 181 15.22 -12.48 1.94
N ILE A 182 14.84 -13.75 1.77
CA ILE A 182 13.93 -14.42 2.69
C ILE A 182 14.77 -15.22 3.69
N THR A 183 14.53 -14.99 4.96
CA THR A 183 15.13 -15.78 6.04
C THR A 183 14.08 -16.72 6.63
N ALA A 184 14.52 -17.80 7.18
CA ALA A 184 13.64 -18.80 7.78
C ALA A 184 12.89 -18.26 9.00
#